data_77346de793501fe197fc716d575745e8
#
_entry.id   77346de793501fe197fc716d575745e8
#
_cell.length_a   1.000
_cell.length_b   1.000
_cell.length_c   1.000
_cell.angle_alpha   90.00
_cell.angle_beta   90.00
_cell.angle_gamma   90.00
#
_symmetry.space_group_name_H-M   'P 1'
#
loop_
_entity.id
_entity.type
_entity.pdbx_description
1 polymer ?
#
loop_
_entity_poly.entity_id
_entity_poly.type
_entity_poly.pdbx_seq_one_letter_code
_entity_poly.pdbx_strand_id
1 'polypeptide(L)'
;GASEKFHGAVIDHYGGDDTRVFKEVTEVGEALVKLQEVCGSQMKAPAAVLYDRENNWAIQDVQGPRNENMFYTEAVQKQYRALREQGLNVDVISMEHDLSDYKIVAAPMAYMFLDGYEKQLRTFAENGGTLVLTYWSGLVDGTDKCLLGGTPYGLMEAVGLRTEEIDALYDWEENFGIPENGNHLGITGTYTCKNLCELVKVSDAEVLMRYGKDFYAGRPVLTHKAYGKGHVYYVCADMEQAFY
;
A
#
# COMPACT_ATOMS: atom_id res chain seq x y z
N GLY A 1 25.91 -5.96 -26.18
CA GLY A 1 26.65 -6.94 -26.98
C GLY A 1 26.16 -6.99 -28.43
N ALA A 2 26.89 -7.68 -29.34
CA ALA A 2 26.54 -7.71 -30.78
C ALA A 2 25.20 -8.32 -31.11
N SER A 3 24.61 -9.11 -30.24
CA SER A 3 23.27 -9.69 -30.35
C SER A 3 22.13 -8.75 -29.90
N GLU A 4 22.44 -7.69 -29.19
CA GLU A 4 21.48 -6.70 -28.71
C GLU A 4 21.25 -5.67 -29.82
N LYS A 5 20.03 -5.62 -30.32
CA LYS A 5 19.61 -4.69 -31.37
C LYS A 5 18.75 -3.60 -30.73
N PHE A 6 18.91 -2.38 -31.18
CA PHE A 6 18.12 -1.21 -30.75
C PHE A 6 18.24 -0.83 -29.26
N HIS A 7 19.12 -1.47 -28.51
CA HIS A 7 19.41 -1.09 -27.14
C HIS A 7 20.49 -0.03 -27.12
N GLY A 8 20.15 1.15 -26.59
CA GLY A 8 21.11 2.24 -26.40
C GLY A 8 22.13 1.91 -25.31
N ALA A 9 23.36 2.25 -25.56
CA ALA A 9 24.43 2.20 -24.60
C ALA A 9 25.19 3.53 -24.62
N VAL A 10 25.95 3.83 -23.57
CA VAL A 10 26.82 5.02 -23.55
C VAL A 10 27.83 4.95 -24.68
N ILE A 11 28.43 3.78 -24.90
CA ILE A 11 29.24 3.45 -26.09
C ILE A 11 28.38 2.55 -26.96
N ASP A 12 28.03 3.02 -28.13
CA ASP A 12 27.20 2.28 -29.09
C ASP A 12 27.95 1.16 -29.81
N HIS A 13 27.30 0.51 -30.79
CA HIS A 13 27.92 -0.57 -31.56
C HIS A 13 29.07 -0.10 -32.45
N TYR A 14 29.13 1.18 -32.77
CA TYR A 14 30.25 1.80 -33.46
C TYR A 14 31.51 1.82 -32.60
N GLY A 15 31.40 1.90 -31.27
CA GLY A 15 32.49 1.83 -30.31
C GLY A 15 33.24 3.15 -30.08
N GLY A 16 32.73 4.26 -30.59
CA GLY A 16 33.32 5.59 -30.43
C GLY A 16 32.77 6.36 -29.21
N ASP A 17 33.43 7.44 -28.88
CA ASP A 17 33.13 8.37 -27.78
C ASP A 17 32.63 9.74 -28.27
N ASP A 18 32.42 9.87 -29.58
CA ASP A 18 31.99 11.13 -30.22
C ASP A 18 30.49 11.27 -30.40
N THR A 19 29.71 10.28 -29.95
CA THR A 19 28.25 10.30 -30.07
C THR A 19 27.63 11.33 -29.14
N ARG A 20 26.43 11.81 -29.50
CA ARG A 20 25.65 12.73 -28.66
C ARG A 20 25.43 12.14 -27.26
N VAL A 21 25.04 10.87 -27.17
CA VAL A 21 24.77 10.19 -25.89
C VAL A 21 26.02 10.14 -25.01
N PHE A 22 27.18 9.83 -25.57
CA PHE A 22 28.42 9.81 -24.81
C PHE A 22 28.77 11.19 -24.23
N LYS A 23 28.63 12.26 -25.05
CA LYS A 23 28.88 13.64 -24.61
C LYS A 23 27.92 14.07 -23.49
N GLU A 24 26.61 13.80 -23.65
CA GLU A 24 25.61 14.14 -22.62
C GLU A 24 25.87 13.38 -21.30
N VAL A 25 26.23 12.09 -21.35
CA VAL A 25 26.59 11.33 -20.13
C VAL A 25 27.84 11.90 -19.47
N THR A 26 28.83 12.31 -20.26
CA THR A 26 30.05 12.95 -19.74
C THR A 26 29.72 14.28 -19.05
N GLU A 27 28.88 15.13 -19.66
CA GLU A 27 28.42 16.40 -19.07
C GLU A 27 27.67 16.17 -17.75
N VAL A 28 26.82 15.14 -17.68
CA VAL A 28 26.14 14.75 -16.44
C VAL A 28 27.16 14.31 -15.38
N GLY A 29 28.16 13.53 -15.75
CA GLY A 29 29.22 13.11 -14.85
C GLY A 29 29.98 14.30 -14.26
N GLU A 30 30.37 15.28 -15.10
CA GLU A 30 31.02 16.52 -14.66
C GLU A 30 30.12 17.37 -13.73
N ALA A 31 28.80 17.43 -14.02
CA ALA A 31 27.84 18.14 -13.18
C ALA A 31 27.72 17.47 -11.80
N LEU A 32 27.67 16.12 -11.73
CA LEU A 32 27.62 15.38 -10.48
C LEU A 32 28.86 15.63 -9.61
N VAL A 33 30.06 15.72 -10.20
CA VAL A 33 31.29 16.09 -9.46
C VAL A 33 31.13 17.46 -8.80
N LYS A 34 30.54 18.44 -9.50
CA LYS A 34 30.29 19.78 -8.94
C LYS A 34 29.26 19.79 -7.81
N LEU A 35 28.37 18.79 -7.78
CA LEU A 35 27.33 18.63 -6.76
C LEU A 35 27.80 17.72 -5.59
N GLN A 36 29.07 17.40 -5.49
CA GLN A 36 29.60 16.50 -4.46
C GLN A 36 29.26 16.92 -3.02
N GLU A 37 29.08 18.21 -2.76
CA GLU A 37 28.72 18.76 -1.44
C GLU A 37 27.34 18.30 -0.94
N VAL A 38 26.41 17.88 -1.83
CA VAL A 38 25.09 17.34 -1.45
C VAL A 38 25.06 15.83 -1.33
N CYS A 39 26.19 15.15 -1.61
CA CYS A 39 26.29 13.70 -1.45
C CYS A 39 26.06 13.31 0.01
N GLY A 40 25.20 12.30 0.22
CA GLY A 40 24.83 11.82 1.55
C GLY A 40 23.82 12.69 2.29
N SER A 41 23.34 13.78 1.70
CA SER A 41 22.19 14.51 2.26
C SER A 41 20.93 13.64 2.20
N GLN A 42 20.15 13.68 3.27
CA GLN A 42 18.90 12.93 3.40
C GLN A 42 17.74 13.85 3.71
N MET A 43 16.61 13.59 3.10
CA MET A 43 15.35 14.22 3.48
C MET A 43 14.55 13.25 4.33
N LYS A 44 14.23 13.65 5.57
CA LYS A 44 13.37 12.83 6.43
C LYS A 44 11.95 12.79 5.88
N ALA A 45 11.39 11.59 5.81
CA ALA A 45 10.00 11.37 5.46
C ALA A 45 9.20 10.99 6.72
N PRO A 46 8.16 11.74 7.09
CA PRO A 46 7.31 11.36 8.21
C PRO A 46 6.32 10.25 7.86
N ALA A 47 6.19 9.91 6.59
CA ALA A 47 5.27 8.90 6.10
C ALA A 47 5.98 7.89 5.21
N ALA A 48 5.48 6.64 5.22
CA ALA A 48 5.92 5.59 4.33
C ALA A 48 4.73 4.84 3.73
N VAL A 49 4.92 4.34 2.52
CA VAL A 49 4.00 3.42 1.85
C VAL A 49 4.73 2.13 1.55
N LEU A 50 4.14 1.01 1.95
CA LEU A 50 4.68 -0.31 1.68
C LEU A 50 4.56 -0.64 0.18
N TYR A 51 5.68 -0.99 -0.43
CA TYR A 51 5.75 -1.73 -1.68
C TYR A 51 6.75 -2.85 -1.52
N ASP A 52 6.26 -4.08 -1.52
CA ASP A 52 7.10 -5.26 -1.41
C ASP A 52 7.04 -6.08 -2.70
N ARG A 53 8.21 -6.47 -3.21
CA ARG A 53 8.33 -7.16 -4.48
C ARG A 53 7.78 -8.58 -4.41
N GLU A 54 8.03 -9.27 -3.31
CA GLU A 54 7.55 -10.65 -3.11
C GLU A 54 6.04 -10.66 -2.95
N ASN A 55 5.48 -9.70 -2.21
CA ASN A 55 4.04 -9.47 -2.12
C ASN A 55 3.42 -9.20 -3.51
N ASN A 56 4.09 -8.40 -4.35
CA ASN A 56 3.62 -8.15 -5.71
C ASN A 56 3.62 -9.42 -6.57
N TRP A 57 4.64 -10.24 -6.46
CA TRP A 57 4.70 -11.50 -7.20
C TRP A 57 3.65 -12.49 -6.73
N ALA A 58 3.44 -12.61 -5.41
CA ALA A 58 2.39 -13.47 -4.85
C ALA A 58 1.00 -13.04 -5.33
N ILE A 59 0.70 -11.73 -5.33
CA ILE A 59 -0.57 -11.20 -5.84
C ILE A 59 -0.75 -11.48 -7.34
N GLN A 60 0.33 -11.46 -8.13
CA GLN A 60 0.26 -11.76 -9.57
C GLN A 60 0.04 -13.24 -9.86
N ASP A 61 0.49 -14.13 -8.99
CA ASP A 61 0.37 -15.58 -9.15
C ASP A 61 -0.90 -16.17 -8.53
N VAL A 62 -1.53 -15.45 -7.61
CA VAL A 62 -2.67 -15.96 -6.84
C VAL A 62 -3.87 -16.29 -7.73
N GLN A 63 -4.46 -17.47 -7.47
CA GLN A 63 -5.74 -17.91 -8.02
C GLN A 63 -6.83 -17.69 -6.96
N GLY A 64 -7.19 -16.46 -6.76
CA GLY A 64 -8.08 -16.07 -5.68
C GLY A 64 -9.29 -15.34 -6.12
N PRO A 65 -10.07 -14.65 -5.32
CA PRO A 65 -11.43 -14.23 -5.67
C PRO A 65 -11.52 -13.49 -7.02
N ARG A 66 -10.41 -12.92 -7.46
CA ARG A 66 -10.15 -12.49 -8.85
C ARG A 66 -8.83 -13.11 -9.31
N ASN A 67 -8.76 -13.52 -10.59
CA ASN A 67 -7.53 -14.05 -11.20
C ASN A 67 -6.81 -13.01 -12.07
N GLU A 68 -7.45 -11.87 -12.30
CA GLU A 68 -6.93 -10.76 -13.12
C GLU A 68 -7.22 -9.43 -12.42
N ASN A 69 -6.47 -8.40 -12.81
CA ASN A 69 -6.71 -7.02 -12.38
C ASN A 69 -6.65 -6.82 -10.86
N MET A 70 -5.66 -7.43 -10.19
CA MET A 70 -5.47 -7.27 -8.74
C MET A 70 -4.83 -5.93 -8.34
N PHE A 71 -4.21 -5.23 -9.28
CA PHE A 71 -3.80 -3.82 -9.19
C PHE A 71 -3.02 -3.39 -7.93
N TYR A 72 -2.10 -4.25 -7.43
CA TYR A 72 -1.31 -3.91 -6.25
C TYR A 72 -0.52 -2.60 -6.40
N THR A 73 0.15 -2.42 -7.55
CA THR A 73 0.91 -1.20 -7.82
C THR A 73 0.03 0.05 -7.80
N GLU A 74 -1.19 -0.03 -8.34
CA GLU A 74 -2.17 1.05 -8.32
C GLU A 74 -2.65 1.36 -6.91
N ALA A 75 -2.88 0.33 -6.07
CA ALA A 75 -3.25 0.51 -4.66
C ALA A 75 -2.14 1.25 -3.89
N VAL A 76 -0.88 0.89 -4.12
CA VAL A 76 0.29 1.60 -3.58
C VAL A 76 0.34 3.05 -4.05
N GLN A 77 0.16 3.27 -5.37
CA GLN A 77 0.19 4.61 -5.97
C GLN A 77 -0.93 5.51 -5.45
N LYS A 78 -2.14 4.98 -5.22
CA LYS A 78 -3.26 5.74 -4.64
C LYS A 78 -2.88 6.35 -3.29
N GLN A 79 -2.33 5.56 -2.38
CA GLN A 79 -1.96 6.02 -1.05
C GLN A 79 -0.71 6.91 -1.06
N TYR A 80 0.29 6.57 -1.88
CA TYR A 80 1.46 7.42 -2.07
C TYR A 80 1.07 8.82 -2.57
N ARG A 81 0.22 8.89 -3.59
CA ARG A 81 -0.27 10.15 -4.17
C ARG A 81 -1.01 10.98 -3.13
N ALA A 82 -1.93 10.37 -2.39
CA ALA A 82 -2.70 11.06 -1.36
C ALA A 82 -1.80 11.74 -0.31
N LEU A 83 -0.79 11.04 0.19
CA LEU A 83 0.18 11.60 1.14
C LEU A 83 1.04 12.70 0.50
N ARG A 84 1.47 12.52 -0.74
CA ARG A 84 2.25 13.53 -1.48
C ARG A 84 1.47 14.80 -1.76
N GLU A 85 0.19 14.70 -2.08
CA GLU A 85 -0.69 15.85 -2.34
C GLU A 85 -0.92 16.69 -1.06
N GLN A 86 -0.75 16.10 0.13
CA GLN A 86 -0.71 16.83 1.40
C GLN A 86 0.65 17.49 1.70
N GLY A 87 1.60 17.45 0.76
CA GLY A 87 2.92 18.07 0.91
C GLY A 87 3.90 17.24 1.77
N LEU A 88 3.60 16.00 2.11
CA LEU A 88 4.48 15.15 2.90
C LEU A 88 5.61 14.56 2.04
N ASN A 89 6.81 14.43 2.61
CA ASN A 89 7.78 13.50 2.09
C ASN A 89 7.33 12.09 2.43
N VAL A 90 7.42 11.18 1.47
CA VAL A 90 6.93 9.80 1.60
C VAL A 90 7.99 8.87 1.06
N ASP A 91 8.43 7.92 1.87
CA ASP A 91 9.29 6.83 1.45
C ASP A 91 8.45 5.65 0.94
N VAL A 92 9.01 4.91 -0.01
CA VAL A 92 8.46 3.61 -0.44
C VAL A 92 9.39 2.55 0.13
N ILE A 93 8.85 1.68 0.98
CA ILE A 93 9.63 0.75 1.79
C ILE A 93 9.18 -0.69 1.59
N SER A 94 10.08 -1.65 1.87
CA SER A 94 9.75 -3.08 1.96
C SER A 94 9.32 -3.47 3.37
N MET A 95 8.85 -4.71 3.55
CA MET A 95 8.48 -5.26 4.86
C MET A 95 9.64 -5.39 5.84
N GLU A 96 10.88 -5.44 5.35
CA GLU A 96 12.08 -5.56 6.19
C GLU A 96 12.57 -4.21 6.74
N HIS A 97 11.98 -3.10 6.27
CA HIS A 97 12.40 -1.76 6.68
C HIS A 97 11.91 -1.43 8.10
N ASP A 98 12.77 -0.80 8.90
CA ASP A 98 12.39 -0.33 10.24
C ASP A 98 11.37 0.82 10.15
N LEU A 99 10.28 0.72 10.91
CA LEU A 99 9.18 1.68 10.91
C LEU A 99 9.34 2.79 11.96
N SER A 100 10.34 2.73 12.83
CA SER A 100 10.46 3.59 14.02
C SER A 100 10.56 5.09 13.73
N ASP A 101 11.06 5.48 12.57
CA ASP A 101 11.23 6.88 12.17
C ASP A 101 9.97 7.51 11.57
N TYR A 102 8.96 6.70 11.23
CA TYR A 102 7.74 7.19 10.59
C TYR A 102 6.65 7.53 11.61
N LYS A 103 5.75 8.43 11.20
CA LYS A 103 4.51 8.75 11.92
C LYS A 103 3.30 8.06 11.29
N ILE A 104 3.33 7.88 9.97
CA ILE A 104 2.27 7.26 9.19
C ILE A 104 2.90 6.16 8.34
N VAL A 105 2.35 4.96 8.42
CA VAL A 105 2.69 3.84 7.53
C VAL A 105 1.41 3.35 6.87
N ALA A 106 1.40 3.39 5.54
CA ALA A 106 0.34 2.83 4.73
C ALA A 106 0.79 1.49 4.13
N ALA A 107 0.04 0.43 4.37
CA ALA A 107 0.32 -0.92 3.90
C ALA A 107 -0.85 -1.44 3.04
N PRO A 108 -0.97 -0.95 1.78
CA PRO A 108 -2.03 -1.37 0.87
C PRO A 108 -1.84 -2.82 0.44
N MET A 109 -2.91 -3.60 0.44
CA MET A 109 -2.93 -4.99 -0.03
C MET A 109 -1.68 -5.77 0.41
N ALA A 110 -1.34 -5.71 1.70
CA ALA A 110 -0.22 -6.44 2.26
C ALA A 110 -0.61 -7.94 2.40
N TYR A 111 -0.86 -8.60 1.27
CA TYR A 111 -1.38 -9.94 1.13
C TYR A 111 -0.48 -10.98 1.81
N MET A 112 0.82 -10.90 1.54
CA MET A 112 1.85 -11.74 2.14
C MET A 112 2.43 -11.05 3.37
N PHE A 113 2.61 -11.77 4.46
CA PHE A 113 3.41 -11.33 5.59
C PHE A 113 4.69 -12.15 5.69
N LEU A 114 5.82 -11.47 5.61
CA LEU A 114 7.11 -12.05 5.99
C LEU A 114 7.17 -12.26 7.51
N ASP A 115 8.04 -13.16 7.96
CA ASP A 115 8.15 -13.52 9.38
C ASP A 115 8.31 -12.30 10.29
N GLY A 116 7.37 -12.14 11.23
CA GLY A 116 7.38 -11.07 12.22
C GLY A 116 6.86 -9.72 11.74
N TYR A 117 6.43 -9.61 10.48
CA TYR A 117 5.93 -8.34 9.95
C TYR A 117 4.66 -7.86 10.68
N GLU A 118 3.75 -8.78 11.02
CA GLU A 118 2.57 -8.47 11.83
C GLU A 118 2.95 -7.88 13.21
N LYS A 119 4.02 -8.38 13.81
CA LYS A 119 4.54 -7.86 15.07
C LYS A 119 5.14 -6.47 14.90
N GLN A 120 5.85 -6.22 13.79
CA GLN A 120 6.42 -4.91 13.49
C GLN A 120 5.32 -3.86 13.32
N LEU A 121 4.28 -4.15 12.53
CA LEU A 121 3.13 -3.27 12.33
C LEU A 121 2.39 -2.98 13.64
N ARG A 122 2.16 -4.01 14.45
CA ARG A 122 1.53 -3.85 15.76
C ARG A 122 2.36 -2.98 16.69
N THR A 123 3.67 -3.24 16.79
CA THR A 123 4.59 -2.45 17.61
C THR A 123 4.65 -0.99 17.15
N PHE A 124 4.61 -0.74 15.84
CA PHE A 124 4.55 0.61 15.30
C PHE A 124 3.32 1.37 15.80
N ALA A 125 2.14 0.77 15.70
CA ALA A 125 0.91 1.39 16.21
C ALA A 125 0.92 1.53 17.74
N GLU A 126 1.36 0.51 18.49
CA GLU A 126 1.48 0.58 19.96
C GLU A 126 2.34 1.76 20.44
N ASN A 127 3.38 2.10 19.70
CA ASN A 127 4.31 3.18 20.04
C ASN A 127 3.87 4.57 19.59
N GLY A 128 2.71 4.70 18.94
CA GLY A 128 2.13 6.00 18.57
C GLY A 128 2.07 6.27 17.08
N GLY A 129 2.42 5.29 16.25
CA GLY A 129 2.28 5.40 14.79
C GLY A 129 0.82 5.31 14.34
N THR A 130 0.54 5.92 13.20
CA THR A 130 -0.72 5.75 12.48
C THR A 130 -0.53 4.72 11.38
N LEU A 131 -1.17 3.58 11.50
CA LEU A 131 -1.14 2.49 10.52
C LEU A 131 -2.41 2.51 9.67
N VAL A 132 -2.25 2.49 8.35
CA VAL A 132 -3.35 2.34 7.39
C VAL A 132 -3.18 1.02 6.67
N LEU A 133 -4.03 0.05 6.99
CA LEU A 133 -4.13 -1.23 6.31
C LEU A 133 -5.30 -1.22 5.34
N THR A 134 -5.23 -2.03 4.31
CA THR A 134 -6.36 -2.20 3.41
C THR A 134 -6.79 -3.67 3.34
N TYR A 135 -7.88 -3.88 2.66
CA TYR A 135 -8.35 -5.20 2.25
C TYR A 135 -7.19 -6.07 1.76
N TRP A 136 -7.37 -7.37 1.87
CA TRP A 136 -6.39 -8.36 1.42
C TRP A 136 -5.03 -8.23 2.11
N SER A 137 -5.04 -8.11 3.42
CA SER A 137 -3.84 -8.04 4.25
C SER A 137 -3.68 -9.27 5.12
N GLY A 138 -2.46 -9.83 5.18
CA GLY A 138 -2.09 -10.92 6.07
C GLY A 138 -2.80 -12.25 5.80
N LEU A 139 -2.88 -12.66 4.53
CA LEU A 139 -3.51 -13.92 4.12
C LEU A 139 -2.51 -15.08 4.06
N VAL A 140 -1.29 -14.82 3.59
CA VAL A 140 -0.26 -15.86 3.38
C VAL A 140 1.07 -15.50 4.02
N ASP A 141 1.89 -16.51 4.27
CA ASP A 141 3.28 -16.38 4.72
C ASP A 141 4.25 -16.13 3.55
N GLY A 142 5.53 -15.94 3.83
CA GLY A 142 6.58 -15.73 2.82
C GLY A 142 6.81 -16.92 1.87
N THR A 143 6.10 -18.02 2.02
CA THR A 143 6.09 -19.18 1.11
C THR A 143 4.76 -19.33 0.37
N ASP A 144 3.91 -18.30 0.40
CA ASP A 144 2.57 -18.25 -0.19
C ASP A 144 1.60 -19.31 0.35
N LYS A 145 1.77 -19.71 1.63
CA LYS A 145 0.84 -20.58 2.33
C LYS A 145 -0.10 -19.77 3.20
N CYS A 146 -1.38 -20.14 3.20
CA CYS A 146 -2.37 -19.47 4.04
C CYS A 146 -1.97 -19.49 5.52
N LEU A 147 -1.98 -18.32 6.13
CA LEU A 147 -1.84 -18.15 7.57
C LEU A 147 -3.15 -18.55 8.26
N LEU A 148 -3.06 -19.48 9.21
CA LEU A 148 -4.22 -19.99 9.91
C LEU A 148 -4.55 -19.13 11.14
N GLY A 149 -5.83 -18.97 11.46
CA GLY A 149 -6.29 -18.24 12.65
C GLY A 149 -7.10 -16.98 12.35
N GLY A 150 -7.26 -16.65 11.09
CA GLY A 150 -8.06 -15.51 10.62
C GLY A 150 -7.23 -14.34 10.11
N THR A 151 -7.88 -13.46 9.37
CA THR A 151 -7.25 -12.33 8.68
C THR A 151 -7.81 -10.99 9.16
N PRO A 152 -6.98 -9.93 9.17
CA PRO A 152 -5.53 -9.91 8.90
C PRO A 152 -4.76 -10.66 10.00
N TYR A 153 -3.90 -11.60 9.59
CA TYR A 153 -3.17 -12.47 10.51
C TYR A 153 -2.35 -11.67 11.54
N GLY A 154 -2.45 -12.06 12.81
CA GLY A 154 -1.72 -11.42 13.92
C GLY A 154 -2.09 -9.97 14.22
N LEU A 155 -3.01 -9.36 13.43
CA LEU A 155 -3.41 -7.97 13.58
C LEU A 155 -4.88 -7.78 13.96
N MET A 156 -5.68 -8.87 14.04
CA MET A 156 -7.12 -8.76 14.33
C MET A 156 -7.44 -7.95 15.59
N GLU A 157 -6.61 -8.10 16.65
CA GLU A 157 -6.75 -7.30 17.85
C GLU A 157 -6.44 -5.82 17.59
N ALA A 158 -5.36 -5.52 16.86
CA ALA A 158 -4.93 -4.16 16.58
C ALA A 158 -5.92 -3.41 15.67
N VAL A 159 -6.49 -4.10 14.67
CA VAL A 159 -7.53 -3.51 13.78
C VAL A 159 -8.94 -3.55 14.38
N GLY A 160 -9.18 -4.36 15.40
CA GLY A 160 -10.48 -4.50 16.06
C GLY A 160 -11.56 -5.16 15.19
N LEU A 161 -11.13 -6.02 14.25
CA LEU A 161 -12.02 -6.74 13.36
C LEU A 161 -11.36 -8.03 12.84
N ARG A 162 -12.16 -8.85 12.15
CA ARG A 162 -11.68 -9.95 11.32
C ARG A 162 -12.44 -10.00 10.00
N THR A 163 -11.80 -10.41 8.94
CA THR A 163 -12.47 -10.68 7.66
C THR A 163 -13.27 -11.99 7.74
N GLU A 164 -14.48 -11.97 7.23
CA GLU A 164 -15.35 -13.15 7.13
C GLU A 164 -15.47 -13.66 5.71
N GLU A 165 -15.54 -12.76 4.74
CA GLU A 165 -15.81 -13.05 3.35
C GLU A 165 -15.17 -11.98 2.46
N ILE A 166 -14.85 -12.32 1.23
CA ILE A 166 -14.36 -11.41 0.21
C ILE A 166 -15.29 -11.50 -0.99
N ASP A 167 -15.89 -10.38 -1.37
CA ASP A 167 -16.68 -10.24 -2.58
C ASP A 167 -15.82 -9.64 -3.69
N ALA A 168 -15.72 -10.37 -4.81
CA ALA A 168 -15.01 -9.94 -5.99
C ALA A 168 -16.00 -9.40 -7.02
N LEU A 169 -16.03 -8.09 -7.17
CA LEU A 169 -16.91 -7.42 -8.13
C LEU A 169 -16.45 -7.68 -9.55
N TYR A 170 -17.39 -7.89 -10.47
CA TYR A 170 -17.11 -7.87 -11.90
C TYR A 170 -16.68 -6.47 -12.37
N ASP A 171 -15.99 -6.37 -13.51
CA ASP A 171 -15.45 -5.10 -14.01
C ASP A 171 -16.52 -4.02 -14.27
N TRP A 172 -17.77 -4.42 -14.46
CA TRP A 172 -18.93 -3.53 -14.64
C TRP A 172 -19.69 -3.24 -13.34
N GLU A 173 -19.29 -3.85 -12.24
CA GLU A 173 -19.92 -3.67 -10.92
C GLU A 173 -19.14 -2.68 -10.07
N GLU A 174 -19.87 -2.06 -9.17
CA GLU A 174 -19.32 -1.16 -8.16
C GLU A 174 -20.18 -1.17 -6.90
N ASN A 175 -19.58 -0.92 -5.77
CA ASN A 175 -20.25 -0.60 -4.53
C ASN A 175 -19.83 0.81 -4.08
N PHE A 176 -20.30 1.27 -2.95
CA PHE A 176 -20.03 2.60 -2.44
C PHE A 176 -19.72 2.56 -0.95
N GLY A 177 -18.74 3.38 -0.54
CA GLY A 177 -18.53 3.72 0.86
C GLY A 177 -19.30 4.96 1.23
N ILE A 178 -20.20 4.85 2.21
CA ILE A 178 -21.03 5.93 2.74
C ILE A 178 -20.55 6.26 4.15
N PRO A 179 -20.10 7.49 4.44
CA PRO A 179 -19.61 7.88 5.75
C PRO A 179 -20.72 7.82 6.83
N GLU A 180 -20.34 7.40 8.01
CA GLU A 180 -21.17 7.56 9.21
C GLU A 180 -21.29 9.04 9.60
N ASN A 181 -22.47 9.44 10.03
CA ASN A 181 -22.71 10.80 10.49
C ASN A 181 -21.86 11.11 11.73
N GLY A 182 -21.12 12.22 11.68
CA GLY A 182 -20.30 12.65 12.80
C GLY A 182 -19.01 11.85 12.98
N ASN A 183 -18.56 11.12 11.94
CA ASN A 183 -17.24 10.46 11.98
C ASN A 183 -16.15 11.49 12.29
N HIS A 184 -15.16 11.09 13.12
CA HIS A 184 -14.13 12.00 13.63
C HIS A 184 -13.16 12.52 12.56
N LEU A 185 -13.11 11.87 11.38
CA LEU A 185 -12.29 12.33 10.25
C LEU A 185 -12.97 13.44 9.43
N GLY A 186 -14.26 13.71 9.69
CA GLY A 186 -15.02 14.69 8.92
C GLY A 186 -15.24 14.28 7.45
N ILE A 187 -15.13 12.98 7.15
CA ILE A 187 -15.37 12.46 5.80
C ILE A 187 -16.82 12.73 5.43
N THR A 188 -17.02 13.36 4.28
CA THR A 188 -18.33 13.63 3.68
C THR A 188 -18.28 13.20 2.22
N GLY A 189 -19.41 12.75 1.70
CA GLY A 189 -19.47 12.26 0.33
C GLY A 189 -19.46 10.74 0.25
N THR A 190 -19.82 10.24 -0.92
CA THR A 190 -19.87 8.82 -1.24
C THR A 190 -18.74 8.49 -2.18
N TYR A 191 -18.01 7.41 -1.90
CA TYR A 191 -16.85 7.01 -2.67
C TYR A 191 -17.04 5.63 -3.27
N THR A 192 -16.62 5.46 -4.52
CA THR A 192 -16.77 4.20 -5.25
C THR A 192 -15.79 3.14 -4.75
N CYS A 193 -16.30 1.91 -4.58
CA CYS A 193 -15.54 0.70 -4.33
C CYS A 193 -15.57 -0.19 -5.59
N LYS A 194 -14.44 -0.74 -5.98
CA LYS A 194 -14.31 -1.64 -7.14
C LYS A 194 -13.50 -2.88 -6.77
N ASN A 195 -13.41 -3.81 -7.70
CA ASN A 195 -12.57 -4.99 -7.65
C ASN A 195 -12.82 -5.92 -6.45
N LEU A 196 -12.46 -5.52 -5.25
CA LEU A 196 -12.58 -6.34 -4.04
C LEU A 196 -13.24 -5.56 -2.91
N CYS A 197 -14.20 -6.22 -2.26
CA CYS A 197 -14.88 -5.75 -1.05
C CYS A 197 -14.78 -6.83 0.03
N GLU A 198 -14.12 -6.53 1.14
CA GLU A 198 -14.09 -7.43 2.30
C GLU A 198 -15.29 -7.20 3.22
N LEU A 199 -15.92 -8.27 3.60
CA LEU A 199 -16.99 -8.30 4.59
C LEU A 199 -16.37 -8.64 5.94
N VAL A 200 -16.33 -7.66 6.83
CA VAL A 200 -15.66 -7.80 8.12
C VAL A 200 -16.65 -7.92 9.27
N LYS A 201 -16.23 -8.62 10.31
CA LYS A 201 -16.88 -8.62 11.62
C LYS A 201 -16.08 -7.79 12.59
N VAL A 202 -16.64 -6.67 12.99
CA VAL A 202 -16.04 -5.77 13.99
C VAL A 202 -16.17 -6.37 15.38
N SER A 203 -15.12 -6.31 16.16
CA SER A 203 -15.10 -6.64 17.59
C SER A 203 -15.22 -5.39 18.45
N ASP A 204 -14.33 -4.41 18.23
CA ASP A 204 -14.25 -3.18 19.04
C ASP A 204 -13.70 -1.96 18.27
N ALA A 205 -13.58 -2.05 16.94
CA ALA A 205 -13.25 -0.90 16.12
C ALA A 205 -14.45 0.04 15.95
N GLU A 206 -14.19 1.32 15.83
CA GLU A 206 -15.16 2.31 15.40
C GLU A 206 -15.42 2.16 13.88
N VAL A 207 -16.68 2.15 13.47
CA VAL A 207 -17.04 2.13 12.05
C VAL A 207 -17.17 3.57 11.57
N LEU A 208 -16.40 3.95 10.57
CA LEU A 208 -16.41 5.30 10.00
C LEU A 208 -17.19 5.42 8.70
N MET A 209 -17.26 4.31 7.93
CA MET A 209 -18.03 4.24 6.68
C MET A 209 -18.63 2.84 6.51
N ARG A 210 -19.73 2.77 5.76
CA ARG A 210 -20.43 1.51 5.44
C ARG A 210 -20.65 1.35 3.95
N TYR A 211 -20.75 0.08 3.52
CA TYR A 211 -21.17 -0.25 2.15
C TYR A 211 -22.60 0.23 1.89
N GLY A 212 -22.83 0.82 0.71
CA GLY A 212 -24.12 1.39 0.32
C GLY A 212 -25.01 0.46 -0.49
N LYS A 213 -24.48 -0.65 -1.01
CA LYS A 213 -25.16 -1.48 -2.01
C LYS A 213 -24.90 -2.98 -1.73
N ASP A 214 -25.71 -3.82 -2.42
CA ASP A 214 -25.63 -5.27 -2.38
C ASP A 214 -26.13 -5.92 -1.09
N PHE A 215 -26.03 -7.26 -0.98
CA PHE A 215 -26.50 -8.03 0.19
C PHE A 215 -25.77 -7.66 1.49
N TYR A 216 -24.62 -7.00 1.37
CA TYR A 216 -23.84 -6.52 2.52
C TYR A 216 -23.95 -5.00 2.75
N ALA A 217 -24.93 -4.32 2.15
CA ALA A 217 -25.19 -2.92 2.44
C ALA A 217 -25.32 -2.69 3.96
N GLY A 218 -24.68 -1.64 4.46
CA GLY A 218 -24.62 -1.34 5.89
C GLY A 218 -23.48 -2.03 6.65
N ARG A 219 -22.75 -2.97 6.06
CA ARG A 219 -21.52 -3.53 6.67
C ARG A 219 -20.37 -2.52 6.58
N PRO A 220 -19.37 -2.61 7.49
CA PRO A 220 -18.25 -1.66 7.52
C PRO A 220 -17.40 -1.69 6.25
N VAL A 221 -16.98 -0.51 5.77
CA VAL A 221 -15.99 -0.36 4.68
C VAL A 221 -14.75 0.39 5.13
N LEU A 222 -14.87 1.26 6.15
CA LEU A 222 -13.76 1.90 6.81
C LEU A 222 -13.94 1.81 8.31
N THR A 223 -12.90 1.38 8.99
CA THR A 223 -12.88 1.32 10.45
C THR A 223 -11.64 2.00 11.03
N HIS A 224 -11.72 2.36 12.30
CA HIS A 224 -10.65 2.93 13.08
C HIS A 224 -10.57 2.27 14.45
N LYS A 225 -9.37 2.08 14.95
CA LYS A 225 -9.13 1.69 16.34
C LYS A 225 -7.93 2.43 16.91
N ALA A 226 -8.11 3.02 18.09
CA ALA A 226 -6.97 3.43 18.91
C ALA A 226 -6.29 2.18 19.46
N TYR A 227 -4.99 2.02 19.22
CA TYR A 227 -4.22 0.86 19.65
C TYR A 227 -2.90 1.29 20.29
N GLY A 228 -2.70 0.96 21.55
CA GLY A 228 -1.59 1.49 22.33
C GLY A 228 -1.63 3.02 22.42
N LYS A 229 -0.60 3.68 21.89
CA LYS A 229 -0.54 5.15 21.79
C LYS A 229 -0.89 5.69 20.40
N GLY A 230 -1.13 4.83 19.44
CA GLY A 230 -1.38 5.18 18.04
C GLY A 230 -2.76 4.78 17.55
N HIS A 231 -2.87 4.72 16.23
CA HIS A 231 -4.12 4.51 15.53
C HIS A 231 -3.97 3.49 14.41
N VAL A 232 -4.98 2.66 14.22
CA VAL A 232 -5.06 1.73 13.10
C VAL A 232 -6.35 1.99 12.33
N TYR A 233 -6.21 2.24 11.04
CA TYR A 233 -7.31 2.34 10.08
C TYR A 233 -7.31 1.12 9.19
N TYR A 234 -8.49 0.57 8.92
CA TYR A 234 -8.65 -0.55 8.01
C TYR A 234 -9.68 -0.21 6.93
N VAL A 235 -9.23 -0.23 5.68
CA VAL A 235 -10.05 0.04 4.49
C VAL A 235 -10.43 -1.28 3.86
N CYS A 236 -11.70 -1.67 3.96
CA CYS A 236 -12.18 -3.00 3.58
C CYS A 236 -12.39 -3.19 2.05
N ALA A 237 -12.14 -2.19 1.23
CA ALA A 237 -12.38 -2.25 -0.21
C ALA A 237 -11.35 -1.50 -1.03
N ASP A 238 -11.28 -1.84 -2.32
CA ASP A 238 -10.57 -1.02 -3.31
C ASP A 238 -11.34 0.27 -3.58
N MET A 239 -10.96 1.32 -2.88
CA MET A 239 -11.59 2.63 -2.97
C MET A 239 -11.00 3.44 -4.14
N GLU A 240 -11.82 4.33 -4.70
CA GLU A 240 -11.34 5.29 -5.69
C GLU A 240 -10.30 6.27 -5.13
N GLN A 241 -9.51 6.93 -6.01
CA GLN A 241 -8.44 7.84 -5.59
C GLN A 241 -8.94 9.00 -4.71
N ALA A 242 -10.13 9.52 -4.97
CA ALA A 242 -10.69 10.66 -4.24
C ALA A 242 -11.01 10.35 -2.76
N PHE A 243 -11.04 9.07 -2.38
CA PHE A 243 -11.24 8.66 -0.99
C PHE A 243 -9.99 8.91 -0.14
N TYR A 244 -8.79 8.67 -0.70
CA TYR A 244 -7.52 8.85 -0.01
C TYR A 244 -7.10 10.33 0.00
#